data_10540c025bf0f44ba3bac52555d8865e
#
_entry.id   10540c025bf0f44ba3bac52555d8865e
#
_cell.length_a   1.000
_cell.length_b   1.000
_cell.length_c   1.000
_cell.angle_alpha   90.00
_cell.angle_beta   90.00
_cell.angle_gamma   90.00
#
_symmetry.space_group_name_H-M   'P 1'
#
loop_
_entity.id
_entity.type
_entity.pdbx_description
1 polymer ?
#
loop_
_entity_poly.entity_id
_entity_poly.type
_entity_poly.pdbx_seq_one_letter_code
_entity_poly.pdbx_strand_id
1 'polypeptide(L)'
;MSDVCFVFASAIEAKPSKIVDKYLKGIDYDIKFLHSGKKDKILKKDIDLEMDTLDDYKILALVGAEPLKYIAGMTGVQKYNGVFIEKRYLPIMNPSICVFKPQLEDDVIRAFNQIPKLLSGEDVGKQAEKDYCFVETEEQFQQYKEQFENAEKLVVDIETTSVSPHTGHILGIAMSTRPHQGIYVSVDIVDKHKQWFHDLFKAKLCIFHNSKFDTNYMETEMGFEFPNYEDTMLLHYCLEESVGTHGLKPLALRFTDLGDYERELDDYKKSWARKNKVKLADFNYGMLPSDILAPYACKDGDATFQLYMKFRPIVEKSEEFLGLYNSILMPATHAMKTLEKNGGPINVDQVTWLSEQYQIDVEECLAEISTHEAVLRFERVYEKSFNPNSTAQLRDLFFSIVGLKPSKKTDSGAWSVDKEVMQNLNHPLAEAILELREKSKM
;
A
#
# COMPACT_ATOMS: atom_id res chain seq x y z
N MET A 1 -14.53 -22.48 28.49
CA MET A 1 -13.89 -21.26 27.96
C MET A 1 -13.92 -21.38 26.46
N SER A 2 -14.30 -20.35 25.75
CA SER A 2 -14.31 -20.35 24.28
C SER A 2 -12.88 -20.38 23.73
N ASP A 3 -12.68 -20.97 22.56
CA ASP A 3 -11.40 -20.93 21.86
C ASP A 3 -11.14 -19.54 21.19
N VAL A 4 -12.17 -18.70 21.08
CA VAL A 4 -12.15 -17.41 20.36
C VAL A 4 -12.51 -16.27 21.29
N CYS A 5 -11.68 -15.22 21.29
CA CYS A 5 -12.00 -13.98 21.98
C CYS A 5 -11.97 -12.79 20.99
N PHE A 6 -13.04 -12.02 20.96
CA PHE A 6 -13.09 -10.74 20.27
C PHE A 6 -12.66 -9.63 21.20
N VAL A 7 -11.64 -8.86 20.82
CA VAL A 7 -11.18 -7.71 21.59
C VAL A 7 -11.54 -6.42 20.85
N PHE A 8 -12.37 -5.58 21.49
CA PHE A 8 -12.76 -4.26 21.03
C PHE A 8 -11.98 -3.16 21.78
N ALA A 9 -12.00 -1.95 21.24
CA ALA A 9 -11.29 -0.82 21.85
C ALA A 9 -11.90 -0.43 23.19
N SER A 10 -13.23 -0.20 23.24
CA SER A 10 -13.93 0.17 24.47
C SER A 10 -15.40 -0.27 24.45
N ALA A 11 -16.05 -0.23 25.62
CA ALA A 11 -17.46 -0.56 25.76
C ALA A 11 -18.43 0.56 25.23
N ILE A 12 -17.93 1.44 24.36
CA ILE A 12 -18.75 2.43 23.67
C ILE A 12 -19.69 1.76 22.65
N GLU A 13 -19.29 0.62 22.12
CA GLU A 13 -20.07 -0.12 21.15
C GLU A 13 -21.34 -0.72 21.81
N ALA A 14 -22.48 -0.24 21.35
CA ALA A 14 -23.75 -0.77 21.81
C ALA A 14 -23.93 -2.18 21.27
N LYS A 15 -23.80 -3.19 22.17
CA LYS A 15 -24.03 -4.61 21.90
C LYS A 15 -23.03 -5.21 20.90
N PRO A 16 -21.73 -5.30 21.24
CA PRO A 16 -20.73 -5.91 20.39
C PRO A 16 -21.05 -7.37 20.04
N SER A 17 -21.74 -8.14 20.89
CA SER A 17 -22.26 -9.45 20.57
C SER A 17 -23.16 -9.46 19.33
N LYS A 18 -24.05 -8.46 19.18
CA LYS A 18 -24.90 -8.37 17.98
C LYS A 18 -24.10 -8.07 16.71
N ILE A 19 -22.97 -7.36 16.84
CA ILE A 19 -22.06 -7.12 15.73
C ILE A 19 -21.40 -8.44 15.32
N VAL A 20 -20.92 -9.21 16.29
CA VAL A 20 -20.29 -10.52 16.03
C VAL A 20 -21.33 -11.51 15.48
N ASP A 21 -22.52 -11.62 16.11
CA ASP A 21 -23.58 -12.55 15.72
C ASP A 21 -24.13 -12.30 14.31
N LYS A 22 -24.01 -11.08 13.80
CA LYS A 22 -24.38 -10.76 12.41
C LYS A 22 -23.53 -11.54 11.41
N TYR A 23 -22.23 -11.72 11.70
CA TYR A 23 -21.24 -12.29 10.78
C TYR A 23 -20.81 -13.71 11.15
N LEU A 24 -20.93 -14.10 12.43
CA LEU A 24 -20.46 -15.38 12.93
C LEU A 24 -21.63 -16.14 13.60
N LYS A 25 -21.97 -17.32 13.10
CA LYS A 25 -23.05 -18.14 13.62
C LYS A 25 -22.54 -19.50 14.09
N GLY A 26 -23.06 -19.99 15.23
CA GLY A 26 -22.81 -21.35 15.70
C GLY A 26 -21.41 -21.59 16.28
N ILE A 27 -20.66 -20.53 16.56
CA ILE A 27 -19.34 -20.60 17.21
C ILE A 27 -19.44 -19.87 18.53
N ASP A 28 -18.95 -20.52 19.58
CA ASP A 28 -18.84 -19.92 20.92
C ASP A 28 -17.67 -18.97 20.99
N TYR A 29 -17.86 -17.80 21.60
CA TYR A 29 -16.84 -16.77 21.71
C TYR A 29 -17.00 -15.92 22.96
N ASP A 30 -15.90 -15.35 23.41
CA ASP A 30 -15.86 -14.34 24.47
C ASP A 30 -15.63 -12.92 23.89
N ILE A 31 -16.03 -11.89 24.64
CA ILE A 31 -15.77 -10.49 24.29
C ILE A 31 -15.02 -9.82 25.40
N LYS A 32 -13.94 -9.14 25.05
CA LYS A 32 -13.16 -8.29 25.97
C LYS A 32 -12.96 -6.90 25.35
N PHE A 33 -12.58 -5.96 26.22
CA PHE A 33 -12.34 -4.58 25.82
C PHE A 33 -10.96 -4.15 26.32
N LEU A 34 -10.23 -3.36 25.51
CA LEU A 34 -9.00 -2.71 25.98
C LEU A 34 -9.27 -1.78 27.15
N HIS A 35 -10.43 -1.14 27.16
CA HIS A 35 -10.91 -0.26 28.22
C HIS A 35 -12.37 -0.55 28.55
N SER A 36 -12.66 -0.84 29.80
CA SER A 36 -14.00 -1.19 30.28
C SER A 36 -15.01 -0.03 30.21
N GLY A 37 -14.53 1.22 30.23
CA GLY A 37 -15.37 2.41 30.11
C GLY A 37 -15.67 2.78 28.66
N LYS A 38 -16.52 3.81 28.47
CA LYS A 38 -16.86 4.37 27.15
C LYS A 38 -15.90 5.50 26.79
N LYS A 39 -15.02 5.28 25.79
CA LYS A 39 -14.10 6.27 25.25
C LYS A 39 -14.05 6.20 23.74
N ASP A 40 -14.06 7.37 23.07
CA ASP A 40 -13.93 7.45 21.60
C ASP A 40 -12.51 7.16 21.12
N LYS A 41 -11.52 7.43 21.96
CA LYS A 41 -10.11 7.18 21.65
C LYS A 41 -9.39 6.61 22.88
N ILE A 42 -8.73 5.46 22.70
CA ILE A 42 -7.98 4.78 23.71
C ILE A 42 -6.50 5.13 23.60
N LEU A 43 -5.91 5.57 24.71
CA LEU A 43 -4.47 5.77 24.86
C LEU A 43 -3.87 4.62 25.69
N LYS A 44 -2.57 4.38 25.59
CA LYS A 44 -1.89 3.33 26.33
C LYS A 44 -2.15 3.38 27.85
N LYS A 45 -2.25 4.58 28.42
CA LYS A 45 -2.56 4.80 29.84
C LYS A 45 -4.02 4.50 30.25
N ASP A 46 -4.89 4.33 29.26
CA ASP A 46 -6.33 4.08 29.48
C ASP A 46 -6.65 2.58 29.46
N ILE A 47 -5.67 1.74 29.10
CA ILE A 47 -5.88 0.29 28.98
C ILE A 47 -5.98 -0.31 30.39
N ASP A 48 -7.11 -0.93 30.65
CA ASP A 48 -7.42 -1.63 31.89
C ASP A 48 -7.60 -3.15 31.68
N LEU A 49 -7.42 -3.65 30.45
CA LEU A 49 -7.44 -5.06 30.12
C LEU A 49 -6.19 -5.76 30.66
N GLU A 50 -6.37 -6.75 31.50
CA GLU A 50 -5.30 -7.64 31.96
C GLU A 50 -4.90 -8.60 30.84
N MET A 51 -3.70 -8.42 30.28
CA MET A 51 -3.24 -9.16 29.09
C MET A 51 -3.14 -10.66 29.32
N ASP A 52 -2.77 -11.09 30.52
CA ASP A 52 -2.68 -12.50 30.91
C ASP A 52 -4.03 -13.22 30.74
N THR A 53 -5.14 -12.50 30.83
CA THR A 53 -6.49 -13.06 30.62
C THR A 53 -6.77 -13.44 29.16
N LEU A 54 -5.87 -13.10 28.24
CA LEU A 54 -5.97 -13.45 26.81
C LEU A 54 -5.22 -14.75 26.48
N ASP A 55 -4.40 -15.29 27.40
CA ASP A 55 -3.49 -16.39 27.07
C ASP A 55 -4.17 -17.72 26.80
N ASP A 56 -5.35 -17.92 27.33
CA ASP A 56 -6.13 -19.16 27.16
C ASP A 56 -6.84 -19.28 25.79
N TYR A 57 -6.91 -18.19 25.02
CA TYR A 57 -7.60 -18.20 23.74
C TYR A 57 -6.68 -18.60 22.58
N LYS A 58 -7.19 -19.50 21.70
CA LYS A 58 -6.48 -19.91 20.47
C LYS A 58 -6.49 -18.82 19.41
N ILE A 59 -7.61 -18.08 19.31
CA ILE A 59 -7.81 -17.01 18.35
C ILE A 59 -8.19 -15.74 19.07
N LEU A 60 -7.38 -14.69 18.90
CA LEU A 60 -7.68 -13.34 19.35
C LEU A 60 -8.12 -12.50 18.13
N ALA A 61 -9.43 -12.31 17.96
CA ALA A 61 -10.01 -11.46 16.94
C ALA A 61 -9.92 -9.99 17.37
N LEU A 62 -8.96 -9.25 16.82
CA LEU A 62 -8.64 -7.86 17.18
C LEU A 62 -9.47 -6.89 16.33
N VAL A 63 -10.56 -6.37 16.87
CA VAL A 63 -11.54 -5.56 16.15
C VAL A 63 -11.20 -4.08 16.22
N GLY A 64 -10.74 -3.53 15.08
CA GLY A 64 -10.36 -2.12 14.96
C GLY A 64 -8.86 -1.87 15.15
N ALA A 65 -8.47 -0.60 15.05
CA ALA A 65 -7.06 -0.20 15.01
C ALA A 65 -6.37 -0.28 16.38
N GLU A 66 -7.06 0.08 17.46
CA GLU A 66 -6.50 0.11 18.81
C GLU A 66 -6.18 -1.29 19.33
N PRO A 67 -7.07 -2.32 19.26
CA PRO A 67 -6.71 -3.68 19.67
C PRO A 67 -5.52 -4.23 18.89
N LEU A 68 -5.46 -4.00 17.56
CA LEU A 68 -4.33 -4.41 16.74
C LEU A 68 -3.02 -3.75 17.22
N LYS A 69 -3.06 -2.46 17.50
CA LYS A 69 -1.90 -1.69 17.94
C LYS A 69 -1.38 -2.11 19.32
N TYR A 70 -2.28 -2.27 20.28
CA TYR A 70 -1.87 -2.43 21.69
C TYR A 70 -1.66 -3.90 22.08
N ILE A 71 -2.25 -4.86 21.39
CA ILE A 71 -2.07 -6.30 21.65
C ILE A 71 -1.01 -6.88 20.71
N ALA A 72 -1.11 -6.66 19.40
CA ALA A 72 -0.18 -7.22 18.42
C ALA A 72 0.97 -6.27 18.03
N GLY A 73 1.00 -5.03 18.54
CA GLY A 73 2.05 -4.04 18.22
C GLY A 73 2.01 -3.53 16.78
N MET A 74 0.91 -3.75 16.05
CA MET A 74 0.79 -3.48 14.61
C MET A 74 -0.19 -2.34 14.33
N THR A 75 -0.05 -1.71 13.17
CA THR A 75 -0.96 -0.65 12.69
C THR A 75 -1.43 -0.95 11.27
N GLY A 76 -2.61 -0.40 10.89
CA GLY A 76 -3.17 -0.63 9.55
C GLY A 76 -4.12 -1.82 9.51
N VAL A 77 -5.18 -1.80 10.34
CA VAL A 77 -6.17 -2.90 10.43
C VAL A 77 -6.77 -3.28 9.06
N GLN A 78 -6.89 -2.35 8.12
CA GLN A 78 -7.40 -2.65 6.79
C GLN A 78 -6.41 -3.53 5.99
N LYS A 79 -5.09 -3.28 6.12
CA LYS A 79 -4.03 -4.10 5.50
C LYS A 79 -4.09 -5.54 5.97
N TYR A 80 -4.31 -5.76 7.26
CA TYR A 80 -4.27 -7.08 7.89
C TYR A 80 -5.65 -7.74 8.09
N ASN A 81 -6.69 -7.14 7.56
CA ASN A 81 -8.06 -7.62 7.77
C ASN A 81 -8.26 -9.07 7.28
N GLY A 82 -8.60 -9.96 8.19
CA GLY A 82 -8.81 -11.38 7.91
C GLY A 82 -7.54 -12.22 7.73
N VAL A 83 -6.36 -11.66 8.03
CA VAL A 83 -5.07 -12.37 7.99
C VAL A 83 -4.73 -12.91 9.38
N PHE A 84 -4.46 -14.22 9.47
CA PHE A 84 -4.10 -14.85 10.74
C PHE A 84 -2.60 -14.70 11.01
N ILE A 85 -2.23 -13.87 12.00
CA ILE A 85 -0.87 -13.46 12.30
C ILE A 85 -0.35 -14.20 13.53
N GLU A 86 0.91 -14.64 13.48
CA GLU A 86 1.61 -15.34 14.59
C GLU A 86 0.81 -16.54 15.13
N LYS A 87 -0.05 -17.17 14.30
CA LYS A 87 -0.94 -18.28 14.68
C LYS A 87 -1.86 -17.96 15.86
N ARG A 88 -2.15 -16.69 16.11
CA ARG A 88 -2.94 -16.24 17.25
C ARG A 88 -3.85 -15.05 16.96
N TYR A 89 -3.37 -14.05 16.22
CA TYR A 89 -4.08 -12.79 16.01
C TYR A 89 -4.83 -12.77 14.70
N LEU A 90 -6.11 -12.43 14.74
CA LEU A 90 -6.94 -12.21 13.56
C LEU A 90 -7.45 -10.75 13.58
N PRO A 91 -6.77 -9.82 12.92
CA PRO A 91 -7.26 -8.46 12.79
C PRO A 91 -8.56 -8.42 11.99
N ILE A 92 -9.54 -7.67 12.48
CA ILE A 92 -10.83 -7.47 11.81
C ILE A 92 -11.12 -5.97 11.81
N MET A 93 -11.45 -5.42 10.62
CA MET A 93 -11.99 -4.06 10.56
C MET A 93 -13.26 -3.97 11.40
N ASN A 94 -13.42 -2.88 12.16
CA ASN A 94 -14.63 -2.69 12.92
C ASN A 94 -15.83 -2.61 11.96
N PRO A 95 -16.83 -3.51 12.07
CA PRO A 95 -17.97 -3.53 11.16
C PRO A 95 -18.79 -2.24 11.09
N SER A 96 -18.67 -1.34 12.08
CA SER A 96 -19.27 -0.03 12.03
C SER A 96 -18.80 0.84 10.86
N ILE A 97 -17.63 0.53 10.28
CA ILE A 97 -17.13 1.23 9.08
C ILE A 97 -18.04 1.04 7.87
N CYS A 98 -18.74 -0.09 7.79
CA CYS A 98 -19.67 -0.40 6.67
C CYS A 98 -20.87 0.54 6.60
N VAL A 99 -21.20 1.24 7.70
CA VAL A 99 -22.22 2.29 7.70
C VAL A 99 -21.79 3.48 6.82
N PHE A 100 -20.52 3.81 6.81
CA PHE A 100 -19.94 4.91 6.04
C PHE A 100 -19.33 4.47 4.72
N LYS A 101 -18.92 3.21 4.63
CA LYS A 101 -18.27 2.59 3.46
C LYS A 101 -18.86 1.20 3.22
N PRO A 102 -20.07 1.11 2.63
CA PRO A 102 -20.75 -0.18 2.40
C PRO A 102 -19.94 -1.18 1.57
N GLN A 103 -19.10 -0.68 0.66
CA GLN A 103 -18.21 -1.50 -0.18
C GLN A 103 -17.20 -2.34 0.62
N LEU A 104 -16.99 -2.07 1.89
CA LEU A 104 -16.09 -2.85 2.76
C LEU A 104 -16.79 -4.02 3.48
N GLU A 105 -18.10 -4.22 3.28
CA GLU A 105 -18.84 -5.26 3.99
C GLU A 105 -18.35 -6.67 3.62
N ASP A 106 -18.04 -6.91 2.35
CA ASP A 106 -17.50 -8.21 1.89
C ASP A 106 -16.12 -8.51 2.50
N ASP A 107 -15.29 -7.49 2.69
CA ASP A 107 -14.00 -7.64 3.37
C ASP A 107 -14.17 -8.01 4.84
N VAL A 108 -15.15 -7.39 5.51
CA VAL A 108 -15.48 -7.73 6.90
C VAL A 108 -16.02 -9.16 6.99
N ILE A 109 -16.97 -9.53 6.14
CA ILE A 109 -17.53 -10.90 6.08
C ILE A 109 -16.42 -11.93 5.87
N ARG A 110 -15.51 -11.65 4.95
CA ARG A 110 -14.36 -12.53 4.66
C ARG A 110 -13.47 -12.73 5.88
N ALA A 111 -13.19 -11.65 6.63
CA ALA A 111 -12.40 -11.74 7.85
C ALA A 111 -13.05 -12.63 8.92
N PHE A 112 -14.35 -12.48 9.15
CA PHE A 112 -15.09 -13.34 10.06
C PHE A 112 -15.11 -14.80 9.60
N ASN A 113 -15.21 -15.07 8.30
CA ASN A 113 -15.21 -16.41 7.71
C ASN A 113 -13.87 -17.16 7.83
N GLN A 114 -12.79 -16.51 8.29
CA GLN A 114 -11.55 -17.20 8.64
C GLN A 114 -11.70 -18.00 9.94
N ILE A 115 -12.50 -17.54 10.90
CA ILE A 115 -12.62 -18.16 12.24
C ILE A 115 -13.04 -19.63 12.18
N PRO A 116 -14.12 -20.03 11.45
CA PRO A 116 -14.48 -21.43 11.33
C PRO A 116 -13.37 -22.31 10.76
N LYS A 117 -12.65 -21.79 9.76
CA LYS A 117 -11.53 -22.50 9.10
C LYS A 117 -10.36 -22.71 10.06
N LEU A 118 -10.03 -21.67 10.84
CA LEU A 118 -8.97 -21.76 11.85
C LEU A 118 -9.33 -22.75 12.97
N LEU A 119 -10.59 -22.81 13.38
CA LEU A 119 -11.08 -23.74 14.40
C LEU A 119 -11.15 -25.19 13.90
N SER A 120 -11.48 -25.41 12.61
CA SER A 120 -11.50 -26.76 12.02
C SER A 120 -10.11 -27.36 11.81
N GLY A 121 -9.05 -26.58 12.10
CA GLY A 121 -7.68 -27.04 11.87
C GLY A 121 -7.34 -27.15 10.39
N GLU A 122 -8.11 -26.50 9.51
CA GLU A 122 -7.65 -26.26 8.16
C GLU A 122 -6.31 -25.53 8.26
N ASP A 123 -5.30 -26.15 7.67
CA ASP A 123 -3.88 -25.81 7.88
C ASP A 123 -3.57 -24.42 7.30
N VAL A 124 -3.99 -23.39 8.03
CA VAL A 124 -3.62 -22.00 7.76
C VAL A 124 -2.21 -21.80 8.30
N GLY A 125 -1.23 -22.50 7.70
CA GLY A 125 0.14 -22.23 8.07
C GLY A 125 1.17 -23.34 8.15
N LYS A 126 1.02 -24.49 7.50
CA LYS A 126 2.22 -25.22 7.09
C LYS A 126 2.86 -24.40 5.97
N GLN A 127 3.88 -23.62 6.33
CA GLN A 127 4.74 -23.07 5.31
C GLN A 127 5.38 -24.24 4.58
N ALA A 128 5.08 -24.37 3.29
CA ALA A 128 5.82 -25.29 2.44
C ALA A 128 7.31 -24.94 2.50
N GLU A 129 8.16 -25.94 2.33
CA GLU A 129 9.60 -25.69 2.22
C GLU A 129 9.86 -24.73 1.07
N LYS A 130 10.58 -23.63 1.37
CA LYS A 130 10.86 -22.57 0.40
C LYS A 130 12.19 -22.84 -0.29
N ASP A 131 12.18 -22.79 -1.59
CA ASP A 131 13.36 -22.87 -2.45
C ASP A 131 13.75 -21.44 -2.88
N TYR A 132 14.42 -20.72 -1.98
CA TYR A 132 14.86 -19.35 -2.23
C TYR A 132 16.38 -19.29 -2.38
N CYS A 133 16.85 -18.69 -3.45
CA CYS A 133 18.27 -18.57 -3.74
C CYS A 133 18.62 -17.20 -4.30
N PHE A 134 19.72 -16.63 -3.81
CA PHE A 134 20.38 -15.50 -4.43
C PHE A 134 21.53 -16.00 -5.32
N VAL A 135 21.42 -15.74 -6.61
CA VAL A 135 22.39 -16.16 -7.63
C VAL A 135 23.34 -15.02 -7.93
N GLU A 136 24.54 -15.10 -7.37
CA GLU A 136 25.64 -14.14 -7.55
C GLU A 136 26.82 -14.76 -8.30
N THR A 137 26.88 -16.09 -8.41
CA THR A 137 28.00 -16.80 -9.04
C THR A 137 27.56 -17.62 -10.25
N GLU A 138 28.51 -17.91 -11.12
CA GLU A 138 28.29 -18.75 -12.30
C GLU A 138 27.82 -20.16 -11.94
N GLU A 139 28.38 -20.73 -10.88
CA GLU A 139 28.05 -22.08 -10.43
C GLU A 139 26.57 -22.14 -9.97
N GLN A 140 26.12 -21.13 -9.21
CA GLN A 140 24.73 -21.01 -8.79
C GLN A 140 23.80 -20.83 -10.00
N PHE A 141 24.18 -20.00 -10.97
CA PHE A 141 23.40 -19.79 -12.18
C PHE A 141 23.20 -21.08 -12.96
N GLN A 142 24.28 -21.86 -13.17
CA GLN A 142 24.22 -23.13 -13.89
C GLN A 142 23.30 -24.16 -13.21
N GLN A 143 23.14 -24.10 -11.87
CA GLN A 143 22.23 -25.00 -11.14
C GLN A 143 20.75 -24.79 -11.53
N TYR A 144 20.35 -23.55 -11.82
CA TYR A 144 18.95 -23.21 -12.13
C TYR A 144 18.68 -23.09 -13.63
N LYS A 145 19.71 -22.99 -14.45
CA LYS A 145 19.60 -22.74 -15.89
C LYS A 145 18.74 -23.78 -16.60
N GLU A 146 18.98 -25.05 -16.39
CA GLU A 146 18.22 -26.15 -17.01
C GLU A 146 16.73 -26.11 -16.55
N GLN A 147 16.48 -25.76 -15.29
CA GLN A 147 15.11 -25.64 -14.77
C GLN A 147 14.34 -24.51 -15.49
N PHE A 148 14.98 -23.36 -15.72
CA PHE A 148 14.35 -22.27 -16.46
C PHE A 148 14.12 -22.63 -17.93
N GLU A 149 15.05 -23.31 -18.57
CA GLU A 149 14.93 -23.79 -19.95
C GLU A 149 13.78 -24.78 -20.12
N ASN A 150 13.55 -25.65 -19.14
CA ASN A 150 12.51 -26.68 -19.18
C ASN A 150 11.12 -26.17 -18.71
N ALA A 151 11.04 -25.00 -18.09
CA ALA A 151 9.78 -24.45 -17.64
C ALA A 151 8.91 -24.02 -18.81
N GLU A 152 7.59 -24.27 -18.74
CA GLU A 152 6.61 -23.76 -19.72
C GLU A 152 6.33 -22.27 -19.50
N LYS A 153 6.37 -21.84 -18.26
CA LYS A 153 6.09 -20.47 -17.82
C LYS A 153 7.07 -20.02 -16.74
N LEU A 154 7.34 -18.74 -16.72
CA LEU A 154 8.26 -18.10 -15.79
C LEU A 154 7.58 -16.89 -15.15
N VAL A 155 7.61 -16.76 -13.84
CA VAL A 155 7.44 -15.46 -13.22
C VAL A 155 8.74 -14.68 -13.38
N VAL A 156 8.60 -13.39 -13.68
CA VAL A 156 9.69 -12.43 -13.79
C VAL A 156 9.31 -11.16 -13.05
N ASP A 157 10.18 -10.69 -12.19
CA ASP A 157 10.04 -9.47 -11.41
C ASP A 157 11.40 -8.79 -11.30
N ILE A 158 11.48 -7.48 -11.20
CA ILE A 158 12.76 -6.76 -11.12
C ILE A 158 12.85 -5.88 -9.89
N GLU A 159 14.07 -5.77 -9.36
CA GLU A 159 14.40 -4.75 -8.37
C GLU A 159 15.21 -3.64 -9.02
N THR A 160 14.87 -2.39 -8.71
CA THR A 160 15.44 -1.22 -9.38
C THR A 160 15.83 -0.11 -8.41
N THR A 161 16.75 0.74 -8.82
CA THR A 161 17.17 1.92 -8.03
C THR A 161 16.17 3.07 -8.10
N SER A 162 15.27 3.10 -9.09
CA SER A 162 14.28 4.16 -9.31
C SER A 162 13.04 3.58 -9.98
N VAL A 163 11.90 4.23 -9.83
CA VAL A 163 10.66 3.86 -10.56
C VAL A 163 10.70 4.24 -12.05
N SER A 164 11.66 5.04 -12.49
CA SER A 164 11.80 5.47 -13.88
C SER A 164 12.97 4.76 -14.56
N PRO A 165 12.77 4.08 -15.69
CA PRO A 165 13.83 3.42 -16.45
C PRO A 165 14.82 4.40 -17.09
N HIS A 166 14.51 5.72 -17.11
CA HIS A 166 15.41 6.75 -17.64
C HIS A 166 16.42 7.26 -16.61
N THR A 167 16.18 7.03 -15.32
CA THR A 167 17.00 7.58 -14.22
C THR A 167 17.47 6.52 -13.23
N GLY A 168 16.99 5.29 -13.36
CA GLY A 168 17.36 4.18 -12.51
C GLY A 168 18.03 3.04 -13.29
N HIS A 169 18.42 2.01 -12.54
CA HIS A 169 19.07 0.80 -13.05
C HIS A 169 18.45 -0.44 -12.43
N ILE A 170 18.44 -1.55 -13.15
CA ILE A 170 18.06 -2.86 -12.66
C ILE A 170 19.16 -3.37 -11.72
N LEU A 171 18.77 -3.84 -10.55
CA LEU A 171 19.64 -4.44 -9.54
C LEU A 171 19.73 -5.96 -9.68
N GLY A 172 18.69 -6.57 -10.22
CA GLY A 172 18.58 -8.00 -10.47
C GLY A 172 17.18 -8.39 -10.88
N ILE A 173 17.03 -9.65 -11.25
CA ILE A 173 15.77 -10.23 -11.73
C ILE A 173 15.38 -11.39 -10.81
N ALA A 174 14.18 -11.33 -10.23
CA ALA A 174 13.59 -12.44 -9.51
C ALA A 174 12.78 -13.31 -10.47
N MET A 175 13.02 -14.61 -10.42
CA MET A 175 12.33 -15.59 -11.26
C MET A 175 11.76 -16.73 -10.43
N SER A 176 10.63 -17.29 -10.89
CA SER A 176 10.04 -18.50 -10.33
C SER A 176 9.41 -19.35 -11.41
N THR A 177 9.52 -20.68 -11.27
CA THR A 177 8.89 -21.64 -12.17
C THR A 177 7.79 -22.46 -11.50
N ARG A 178 7.65 -22.32 -10.17
CA ARG A 178 6.67 -23.06 -9.35
C ARG A 178 6.38 -22.29 -8.05
N PRO A 179 5.26 -22.58 -7.37
CA PRO A 179 5.01 -22.05 -6.04
C PRO A 179 6.12 -22.44 -5.06
N HIS A 180 6.34 -21.62 -4.06
CA HIS A 180 7.34 -21.78 -3.01
C HIS A 180 8.79 -21.74 -3.51
N GLN A 181 9.00 -21.15 -4.67
CA GLN A 181 10.32 -20.89 -5.24
C GLN A 181 10.48 -19.41 -5.57
N GLY A 182 11.68 -18.89 -5.31
CA GLY A 182 12.12 -17.56 -5.72
C GLY A 182 13.62 -17.55 -5.94
N ILE A 183 14.04 -17.26 -7.14
CA ILE A 183 15.45 -17.21 -7.53
C ILE A 183 15.76 -15.78 -7.95
N TYR A 184 16.52 -15.06 -7.12
CA TYR A 184 16.94 -13.70 -7.44
C TYR A 184 18.33 -13.74 -8.07
N VAL A 185 18.44 -13.30 -9.32
CA VAL A 185 19.67 -13.29 -10.09
C VAL A 185 20.23 -11.87 -10.12
N SER A 186 21.48 -11.69 -9.68
CA SER A 186 22.15 -10.39 -9.70
C SER A 186 22.29 -9.84 -11.11
N VAL A 187 22.31 -8.53 -11.26
CA VAL A 187 22.48 -7.86 -12.56
C VAL A 187 23.79 -8.28 -13.24
N ASP A 188 24.86 -8.51 -12.50
CA ASP A 188 26.15 -8.94 -13.05
C ASP A 188 26.05 -10.28 -13.79
N ILE A 189 25.28 -11.23 -13.25
CA ILE A 189 25.01 -12.52 -13.91
C ILE A 189 24.07 -12.33 -15.10
N VAL A 190 23.07 -11.46 -14.97
CA VAL A 190 22.14 -11.14 -16.07
C VAL A 190 22.90 -10.55 -17.24
N ASP A 191 23.78 -9.59 -17.03
CA ASP A 191 24.58 -8.94 -18.07
C ASP A 191 25.53 -9.92 -18.74
N LYS A 192 26.15 -10.79 -17.97
CA LYS A 192 27.04 -11.84 -18.49
C LYS A 192 26.32 -12.83 -19.41
N HIS A 193 25.05 -13.11 -19.11
CA HIS A 193 24.22 -14.06 -19.85
C HIS A 193 23.08 -13.40 -20.62
N LYS A 194 23.22 -12.13 -20.96
CA LYS A 194 22.16 -11.27 -21.51
C LYS A 194 21.43 -11.91 -22.70
N GLN A 195 22.16 -12.52 -23.64
CA GLN A 195 21.55 -13.17 -24.80
C GLN A 195 20.69 -14.38 -24.39
N TRP A 196 21.16 -15.16 -23.42
CA TRP A 196 20.39 -16.30 -22.92
C TRP A 196 19.07 -15.86 -22.26
N PHE A 197 19.09 -14.80 -21.43
CA PHE A 197 17.88 -14.23 -20.83
C PHE A 197 16.93 -13.71 -21.90
N HIS A 198 17.44 -12.98 -22.89
CA HIS A 198 16.64 -12.49 -24.00
C HIS A 198 15.92 -13.64 -24.72
N ASP A 199 16.63 -14.71 -25.08
CA ASP A 199 16.07 -15.85 -25.80
C ASP A 199 15.08 -16.63 -24.92
N LEU A 200 15.36 -16.75 -23.62
CA LEU A 200 14.48 -17.39 -22.66
C LEU A 200 13.14 -16.63 -22.56
N PHE A 201 13.17 -15.33 -22.32
CA PHE A 201 11.96 -14.50 -22.18
C PHE A 201 11.14 -14.43 -23.45
N LYS A 202 11.80 -14.45 -24.59
CA LYS A 202 11.15 -14.49 -25.89
C LYS A 202 10.45 -15.82 -26.19
N ALA A 203 10.99 -16.92 -25.68
CA ALA A 203 10.47 -18.27 -25.92
C ALA A 203 9.39 -18.71 -24.93
N LYS A 204 9.29 -18.10 -23.73
CA LYS A 204 8.43 -18.57 -22.66
C LYS A 204 7.23 -17.66 -22.43
N LEU A 205 6.20 -18.19 -21.76
CA LEU A 205 5.17 -17.36 -21.16
C LEU A 205 5.74 -16.71 -19.89
N CYS A 206 5.91 -15.38 -19.92
CA CYS A 206 6.37 -14.61 -18.78
C CYS A 206 5.17 -14.10 -17.97
N ILE A 207 5.21 -14.23 -16.65
CA ILE A 207 4.17 -13.81 -15.73
C ILE A 207 4.73 -12.70 -14.85
N PHE A 208 4.01 -11.59 -14.79
CA PHE A 208 4.37 -10.41 -14.01
C PHE A 208 3.28 -10.05 -13.01
N HIS A 209 3.61 -9.14 -12.12
CA HIS A 209 2.64 -8.38 -11.36
C HIS A 209 2.83 -6.88 -11.63
N ASN A 210 1.91 -6.25 -12.37
CA ASN A 210 2.05 -4.92 -12.97
C ASN A 210 3.09 -4.91 -14.12
N SER A 211 2.88 -5.81 -15.06
CA SER A 211 3.75 -6.11 -16.21
C SER A 211 4.27 -4.89 -16.97
N LYS A 212 3.50 -3.80 -16.97
CA LYS A 212 3.87 -2.55 -17.63
C LYS A 212 5.18 -1.98 -17.06
N PHE A 213 5.39 -2.06 -15.74
CA PHE A 213 6.60 -1.58 -15.08
C PHE A 213 7.82 -2.40 -15.51
N ASP A 214 7.78 -3.71 -15.29
CA ASP A 214 8.92 -4.61 -15.52
C ASP A 214 9.29 -4.67 -17.00
N THR A 215 8.30 -4.86 -17.87
CA THR A 215 8.57 -4.96 -19.31
C THR A 215 9.09 -3.65 -19.89
N ASN A 216 8.57 -2.47 -19.48
CA ASN A 216 9.09 -1.19 -19.92
C ASN A 216 10.54 -0.98 -19.48
N TYR A 217 10.86 -1.35 -18.25
CA TYR A 217 12.18 -1.21 -17.67
C TYR A 217 13.19 -2.10 -18.37
N MET A 218 12.90 -3.40 -18.48
CA MET A 218 13.79 -4.38 -19.11
C MET A 218 13.95 -4.16 -20.62
N GLU A 219 12.91 -3.72 -21.31
CA GLU A 219 13.00 -3.32 -22.73
C GLU A 219 13.88 -2.08 -22.91
N THR A 220 13.78 -1.11 -22.03
CA THR A 220 14.52 0.17 -22.13
C THR A 220 15.99 0.00 -21.80
N GLU A 221 16.33 -0.67 -20.71
CA GLU A 221 17.70 -0.79 -20.21
C GLU A 221 18.45 -1.97 -20.84
N MET A 222 17.79 -3.10 -21.02
CA MET A 222 18.42 -4.34 -21.45
C MET A 222 18.07 -4.77 -22.87
N GLY A 223 17.03 -4.19 -23.49
CA GLY A 223 16.58 -4.58 -24.82
C GLY A 223 15.90 -5.95 -24.86
N PHE A 224 15.37 -6.45 -23.74
CA PHE A 224 14.64 -7.70 -23.70
C PHE A 224 13.28 -7.57 -24.37
N GLU A 225 12.77 -8.67 -24.91
CA GLU A 225 11.46 -8.73 -25.57
C GLU A 225 10.56 -9.75 -24.88
N PHE A 226 9.30 -9.38 -24.67
CA PHE A 226 8.29 -10.23 -24.04
C PHE A 226 7.08 -10.37 -24.97
N PRO A 227 7.14 -11.21 -26.01
CA PRO A 227 6.03 -11.36 -26.95
C PRO A 227 4.82 -12.07 -26.35
N ASN A 228 5.02 -12.85 -25.29
CA ASN A 228 3.99 -13.64 -24.64
C ASN A 228 4.09 -13.45 -23.11
N TYR A 229 3.18 -12.67 -22.55
CA TYR A 229 3.16 -12.42 -21.11
C TYR A 229 1.75 -12.24 -20.55
N GLU A 230 1.63 -12.46 -19.23
CA GLU A 230 0.42 -12.27 -18.45
C GLU A 230 0.69 -11.43 -17.20
N ASP A 231 -0.37 -10.85 -16.63
CA ASP A 231 -0.32 -9.91 -15.51
C ASP A 231 -1.29 -10.31 -14.40
N THR A 232 -0.76 -10.68 -13.23
CA THR A 232 -1.55 -11.10 -12.08
C THR A 232 -2.35 -9.98 -11.43
N MET A 233 -1.91 -8.71 -11.56
CA MET A 233 -2.66 -7.55 -11.11
C MET A 233 -3.95 -7.39 -11.93
N LEU A 234 -3.85 -7.55 -13.25
CA LEU A 234 -5.00 -7.46 -14.15
C LEU A 234 -5.91 -8.69 -14.05
N LEU A 235 -5.37 -9.89 -13.81
CA LEU A 235 -6.18 -11.06 -13.47
C LEU A 235 -7.03 -10.82 -12.22
N HIS A 236 -6.45 -10.24 -11.18
CA HIS A 236 -7.20 -9.89 -9.98
C HIS A 236 -8.23 -8.79 -10.24
N TYR A 237 -7.93 -7.80 -11.08
CA TYR A 237 -8.89 -6.76 -11.44
C TYR A 237 -10.16 -7.32 -12.09
N CYS A 238 -10.06 -8.39 -12.89
CA CYS A 238 -11.23 -9.08 -13.43
C CYS A 238 -12.14 -9.70 -12.35
N LEU A 239 -11.57 -10.04 -11.18
CA LEU A 239 -12.28 -10.69 -10.07
C LEU A 239 -12.83 -9.69 -9.05
N GLU A 240 -12.16 -8.54 -8.90
CA GLU A 240 -12.51 -7.50 -7.95
C GLU A 240 -12.03 -6.14 -8.51
N GLU A 241 -12.96 -5.21 -8.77
CA GLU A 241 -12.65 -3.90 -9.38
C GLU A 241 -12.36 -2.78 -8.37
N SER A 242 -12.28 -3.09 -7.07
CA SER A 242 -12.10 -2.10 -6.00
C SER A 242 -10.73 -1.42 -6.08
N VAL A 243 -10.72 -0.11 -6.16
CA VAL A 243 -9.50 0.70 -6.29
C VAL A 243 -8.56 0.49 -5.09
N GLY A 244 -7.27 0.28 -5.38
CA GLY A 244 -6.22 0.19 -4.36
C GLY A 244 -6.04 -1.21 -3.75
N THR A 245 -6.72 -2.25 -4.27
CA THR A 245 -6.65 -3.63 -3.74
C THR A 245 -5.72 -4.55 -4.53
N HIS A 246 -5.18 -4.10 -5.67
CA HIS A 246 -4.49 -4.97 -6.64
C HIS A 246 -2.97 -5.05 -6.48
N GLY A 247 -2.38 -4.36 -5.51
CA GLY A 247 -0.94 -4.42 -5.28
C GLY A 247 -0.46 -5.80 -4.82
N LEU A 248 0.77 -6.18 -5.19
CA LEU A 248 1.35 -7.50 -4.88
C LEU A 248 1.30 -7.84 -3.39
N LYS A 249 1.71 -6.91 -2.53
CA LYS A 249 1.81 -7.16 -1.08
C LYS A 249 0.45 -7.41 -0.41
N PRO A 250 -0.59 -6.56 -0.63
CA PRO A 250 -1.94 -6.85 -0.15
C PRO A 250 -2.50 -8.16 -0.67
N LEU A 251 -2.26 -8.51 -1.95
CA LEU A 251 -2.73 -9.76 -2.52
C LEU A 251 -1.97 -10.96 -1.97
N ALA A 252 -0.66 -10.88 -1.85
CA ALA A 252 0.15 -11.94 -1.25
C ALA A 252 -0.30 -12.24 0.18
N LEU A 253 -0.52 -11.19 0.98
CA LEU A 253 -1.01 -11.32 2.36
C LEU A 253 -2.36 -12.02 2.44
N ARG A 254 -3.27 -11.78 1.47
CA ARG A 254 -4.63 -12.36 1.44
C ARG A 254 -4.71 -13.75 0.83
N PHE A 255 -3.87 -14.05 -0.13
CA PHE A 255 -4.06 -15.18 -1.03
C PHE A 255 -2.92 -16.18 -1.07
N THR A 256 -1.80 -15.89 -0.40
CA THR A 256 -0.62 -16.78 -0.33
C THR A 256 -0.29 -17.15 1.12
N ASP A 257 0.67 -18.05 1.31
CA ASP A 257 1.18 -18.44 2.62
C ASP A 257 2.38 -17.60 3.11
N LEU A 258 2.73 -16.53 2.39
CA LEU A 258 3.93 -15.73 2.66
C LEU A 258 3.80 -14.76 3.84
N GLY A 259 2.56 -14.42 4.22
CA GLY A 259 2.32 -13.44 5.29
C GLY A 259 2.76 -12.03 4.91
N ASP A 260 3.04 -11.18 5.92
CA ASP A 260 3.51 -9.80 5.72
C ASP A 260 5.03 -9.78 5.58
N TYR A 261 5.54 -10.22 4.48
CA TYR A 261 6.98 -10.28 4.22
C TYR A 261 7.62 -8.93 3.87
N GLU A 262 6.83 -7.88 3.62
CA GLU A 262 7.31 -6.52 3.39
C GLU A 262 7.79 -5.83 4.69
N ARG A 263 7.30 -6.30 5.83
CA ARG A 263 7.54 -5.67 7.14
C ARG A 263 9.02 -5.52 7.48
N GLU A 264 9.81 -6.53 7.22
CA GLU A 264 11.26 -6.52 7.50
C GLU A 264 11.97 -5.43 6.68
N LEU A 265 11.64 -5.34 5.39
CA LEU A 265 12.14 -4.30 4.49
C LEU A 265 11.72 -2.90 4.93
N ASP A 266 10.45 -2.72 5.30
CA ASP A 266 9.92 -1.44 5.78
C ASP A 266 10.59 -0.98 7.08
N ASP A 267 10.83 -1.88 8.00
CA ASP A 267 11.51 -1.59 9.26
C ASP A 267 12.98 -1.22 9.03
N TYR A 268 13.65 -1.90 8.09
CA TYR A 268 14.99 -1.53 7.65
C TYR A 268 15.02 -0.11 7.05
N LYS A 269 14.16 0.19 6.07
CA LYS A 269 14.05 1.53 5.45
C LYS A 269 13.87 2.64 6.48
N LYS A 270 12.95 2.46 7.42
CA LYS A 270 12.68 3.43 8.51
C LYS A 270 13.90 3.60 9.44
N SER A 271 14.56 2.50 9.78
CA SER A 271 15.77 2.52 10.62
C SER A 271 16.92 3.23 9.92
N TRP A 272 17.15 2.89 8.64
CA TRP A 272 18.18 3.50 7.81
C TRP A 272 17.96 5.01 7.65
N ALA A 273 16.74 5.46 7.33
CA ALA A 273 16.41 6.87 7.18
C ALA A 273 16.66 7.67 8.49
N ARG A 274 16.30 7.10 9.65
CA ARG A 274 16.58 7.73 10.95
C ARG A 274 18.09 7.82 11.24
N LYS A 275 18.83 6.73 10.98
CA LYS A 275 20.28 6.68 11.21
C LYS A 275 21.04 7.71 10.37
N ASN A 276 20.63 7.86 9.11
CA ASN A 276 21.28 8.76 8.16
C ASN A 276 20.70 10.18 8.14
N LYS A 277 19.64 10.45 8.94
CA LYS A 277 18.96 11.76 9.02
C LYS A 277 18.44 12.27 7.68
N VAL A 278 17.95 11.36 6.83
CA VAL A 278 17.37 11.66 5.51
C VAL A 278 15.87 11.36 5.49
N LYS A 279 15.16 11.90 4.50
CA LYS A 279 13.75 11.55 4.32
C LYS A 279 13.64 10.14 3.75
N LEU A 280 12.58 9.43 4.13
CA LEU A 280 12.30 8.10 3.59
C LEU A 280 12.11 8.11 2.05
N ALA A 281 11.66 9.22 1.50
CA ALA A 281 11.52 9.43 0.06
C ALA A 281 12.87 9.45 -0.70
N ASP A 282 13.98 9.71 -0.02
CA ASP A 282 15.32 9.73 -0.61
C ASP A 282 15.98 8.34 -0.61
N PHE A 283 15.29 7.33 -0.03
CA PHE A 283 15.75 5.96 0.00
C PHE A 283 15.49 5.27 -1.35
N ASN A 284 16.50 4.58 -1.89
CA ASN A 284 16.31 3.70 -3.03
C ASN A 284 16.83 2.28 -2.73
N TYR A 285 16.40 1.29 -3.53
CA TYR A 285 16.71 -0.11 -3.30
C TYR A 285 18.18 -0.47 -3.52
N GLY A 286 18.94 0.34 -4.28
CA GLY A 286 20.39 0.20 -4.38
C GLY A 286 21.15 0.45 -3.06
N MET A 287 20.46 1.00 -2.04
CA MET A 287 20.99 1.17 -0.69
C MET A 287 20.71 -0.02 0.23
N LEU A 288 20.00 -1.04 -0.25
CA LEU A 288 19.71 -2.25 0.50
C LEU A 288 20.91 -3.22 0.43
N PRO A 289 21.28 -3.82 1.57
CA PRO A 289 22.15 -4.97 1.56
C PRO A 289 21.51 -6.16 0.83
N SER A 290 22.33 -6.97 0.17
CA SER A 290 21.85 -8.12 -0.60
C SER A 290 21.14 -9.16 0.26
N ASP A 291 21.52 -9.30 1.52
CA ASP A 291 20.89 -10.20 2.50
C ASP A 291 19.47 -9.79 2.90
N ILE A 292 19.06 -8.56 2.60
CA ILE A 292 17.69 -8.05 2.76
C ILE A 292 16.96 -8.03 1.41
N LEU A 293 17.60 -7.52 0.36
CA LEU A 293 16.99 -7.39 -0.95
C LEU A 293 16.66 -8.74 -1.59
N ALA A 294 17.62 -9.68 -1.59
CA ALA A 294 17.44 -10.95 -2.27
C ALA A 294 16.29 -11.81 -1.69
N PRO A 295 16.17 -12.02 -0.36
CA PRO A 295 15.02 -12.71 0.20
C PRO A 295 13.69 -12.02 -0.08
N TYR A 296 13.68 -10.68 -0.16
CA TYR A 296 12.49 -9.91 -0.49
C TYR A 296 12.09 -10.14 -1.96
N ALA A 297 13.02 -9.99 -2.90
CA ALA A 297 12.80 -10.24 -4.32
C ALA A 297 12.36 -11.70 -4.61
N CYS A 298 12.97 -12.69 -3.93
CA CYS A 298 12.54 -14.08 -4.01
C CYS A 298 11.09 -14.29 -3.61
N LYS A 299 10.63 -13.58 -2.54
CA LYS A 299 9.24 -13.65 -2.09
C LYS A 299 8.28 -12.97 -3.07
N ASP A 300 8.71 -11.93 -3.79
CA ASP A 300 7.90 -11.28 -4.84
C ASP A 300 7.68 -12.23 -6.02
N GLY A 301 8.71 -12.92 -6.47
CA GLY A 301 8.60 -13.96 -7.49
C GLY A 301 7.67 -15.10 -7.07
N ASP A 302 7.82 -15.64 -5.86
CA ASP A 302 6.95 -16.69 -5.31
C ASP A 302 5.50 -16.20 -5.17
N ALA A 303 5.29 -15.00 -4.60
CA ALA A 303 3.96 -14.41 -4.45
C ALA A 303 3.24 -14.32 -5.79
N THR A 304 3.91 -13.79 -6.80
CA THR A 304 3.37 -13.63 -8.13
C THR A 304 2.99 -14.98 -8.75
N PHE A 305 3.81 -16.03 -8.54
CA PHE A 305 3.49 -17.35 -9.04
C PHE A 305 2.27 -17.96 -8.33
N GLN A 306 2.20 -17.86 -7.00
CA GLN A 306 1.05 -18.35 -6.22
C GLN A 306 -0.24 -17.62 -6.62
N LEU A 307 -0.19 -16.30 -6.81
CA LEU A 307 -1.33 -15.51 -7.26
C LEU A 307 -1.79 -15.91 -8.66
N TYR A 308 -0.84 -16.14 -9.59
CA TYR A 308 -1.17 -16.62 -10.92
C TYR A 308 -1.90 -17.95 -10.89
N MET A 309 -1.37 -18.94 -10.16
CA MET A 309 -1.99 -20.25 -10.02
C MET A 309 -3.41 -20.19 -9.42
N LYS A 310 -3.68 -19.14 -8.64
CA LYS A 310 -4.98 -18.93 -8.01
C LYS A 310 -5.98 -18.21 -8.92
N PHE A 311 -5.56 -17.14 -9.57
CA PHE A 311 -6.47 -16.25 -10.30
C PHE A 311 -6.72 -16.71 -11.73
N ARG A 312 -5.68 -17.16 -12.43
CA ARG A 312 -5.79 -17.55 -13.85
C ARG A 312 -6.87 -18.60 -14.11
N PRO A 313 -6.98 -19.71 -13.33
CA PRO A 313 -8.03 -20.70 -13.54
C PRO A 313 -9.44 -20.19 -13.28
N ILE A 314 -9.61 -19.13 -12.46
CA ILE A 314 -10.92 -18.53 -12.21
C ILE A 314 -11.33 -17.66 -13.40
N VAL A 315 -10.40 -16.84 -13.90
CA VAL A 315 -10.65 -16.00 -15.09
C VAL A 315 -10.92 -16.84 -16.32
N GLU A 316 -10.21 -17.96 -16.52
CA GLU A 316 -10.41 -18.89 -17.65
C GLU A 316 -11.80 -19.54 -17.69
N LYS A 317 -12.44 -19.70 -16.54
CA LYS A 317 -13.80 -20.32 -16.46
C LYS A 317 -14.92 -19.37 -16.89
N SER A 318 -14.65 -18.07 -16.99
CA SER A 318 -15.62 -17.05 -17.39
C SER A 318 -15.22 -16.47 -18.74
N GLU A 319 -16.06 -16.65 -19.76
CA GLU A 319 -15.85 -16.04 -21.07
C GLU A 319 -15.82 -14.51 -20.99
N GLU A 320 -16.61 -13.92 -20.10
CA GLU A 320 -16.65 -12.47 -19.85
C GLU A 320 -15.33 -11.96 -19.28
N PHE A 321 -14.81 -12.61 -18.23
CA PHE A 321 -13.54 -12.23 -17.62
C PHE A 321 -12.37 -12.46 -18.56
N LEU A 322 -12.37 -13.58 -19.28
CA LEU A 322 -11.34 -13.89 -20.26
C LEU A 322 -11.37 -12.90 -21.44
N GLY A 323 -12.57 -12.53 -21.88
CA GLY A 323 -12.76 -11.49 -22.91
C GLY A 323 -12.27 -10.12 -22.44
N LEU A 324 -12.62 -9.69 -21.22
CA LEU A 324 -12.14 -8.46 -20.61
C LEU A 324 -10.60 -8.45 -20.52
N TYR A 325 -10.02 -9.52 -20.00
CA TYR A 325 -8.58 -9.64 -19.83
C TYR A 325 -7.82 -9.58 -21.16
N ASN A 326 -8.17 -10.47 -22.10
CA ASN A 326 -7.40 -10.63 -23.34
C ASN A 326 -7.67 -9.51 -24.36
N SER A 327 -8.91 -9.01 -24.45
CA SER A 327 -9.32 -8.10 -25.52
C SER A 327 -9.27 -6.62 -25.10
N ILE A 328 -9.24 -6.31 -23.82
CA ILE A 328 -9.25 -4.94 -23.31
C ILE A 328 -8.04 -4.65 -22.43
N LEU A 329 -7.87 -5.37 -21.30
CA LEU A 329 -6.89 -4.99 -20.29
C LEU A 329 -5.44 -5.19 -20.76
N MET A 330 -5.11 -6.35 -21.31
CA MET A 330 -3.75 -6.62 -21.81
C MET A 330 -3.36 -5.72 -22.99
N PRO A 331 -4.21 -5.53 -24.04
CA PRO A 331 -3.92 -4.56 -25.10
C PRO A 331 -3.81 -3.12 -24.61
N ALA A 332 -4.67 -2.69 -23.67
CA ALA A 332 -4.60 -1.35 -23.07
C ALA A 332 -3.28 -1.14 -22.32
N THR A 333 -2.83 -2.14 -21.56
CA THR A 333 -1.54 -2.11 -20.84
C THR A 333 -0.38 -1.94 -21.81
N HIS A 334 -0.39 -2.67 -22.94
CA HIS A 334 0.63 -2.51 -23.97
C HIS A 334 0.61 -1.11 -24.60
N ALA A 335 -0.58 -0.57 -24.90
CA ALA A 335 -0.72 0.79 -25.41
C ALA A 335 -0.20 1.84 -24.41
N MET A 336 -0.55 1.72 -23.12
CA MET A 336 -0.07 2.61 -22.07
C MET A 336 1.45 2.53 -21.89
N LYS A 337 2.03 1.31 -21.92
CA LYS A 337 3.48 1.13 -21.92
C LYS A 337 4.15 1.89 -23.07
N THR A 338 3.59 1.78 -24.27
CA THR A 338 4.11 2.45 -25.47
C THR A 338 4.05 3.97 -25.31
N LEU A 339 2.95 4.50 -24.77
CA LEU A 339 2.82 5.94 -24.50
C LEU A 339 3.84 6.42 -23.48
N GLU A 340 4.03 5.70 -22.38
CA GLU A 340 5.01 6.04 -21.34
C GLU A 340 6.45 5.97 -21.87
N LYS A 341 6.77 4.95 -22.67
CA LYS A 341 8.10 4.78 -23.27
C LYS A 341 8.43 5.92 -24.26
N ASN A 342 7.48 6.32 -25.08
CA ASN A 342 7.68 7.39 -26.06
C ASN A 342 7.70 8.77 -25.42
N GLY A 343 7.03 8.94 -24.30
CA GLY A 343 6.86 10.23 -23.64
C GLY A 343 6.08 11.24 -24.49
N GLY A 344 6.17 12.50 -24.11
CA GLY A 344 5.60 13.61 -24.83
C GLY A 344 6.59 14.76 -24.98
N PRO A 345 6.57 15.53 -26.06
CA PRO A 345 7.43 16.70 -26.21
C PRO A 345 7.01 17.79 -25.22
N ILE A 346 7.98 18.33 -24.51
CA ILE A 346 7.80 19.46 -23.58
C ILE A 346 8.66 20.61 -24.09
N ASN A 347 8.06 21.80 -24.19
CA ASN A 347 8.82 23.02 -24.41
C ASN A 347 9.48 23.45 -23.09
N VAL A 348 10.72 23.07 -22.90
CA VAL A 348 11.47 23.32 -21.65
C VAL A 348 11.60 24.82 -21.36
N ASP A 349 11.86 25.65 -22.39
CA ASP A 349 11.99 27.09 -22.22
C ASP A 349 10.68 27.71 -21.73
N GLN A 350 9.54 27.26 -22.28
CA GLN A 350 8.22 27.71 -21.84
C GLN A 350 7.90 27.28 -20.40
N VAL A 351 8.26 26.04 -20.03
CA VAL A 351 8.05 25.54 -18.66
C VAL A 351 8.92 26.30 -17.67
N THR A 352 10.19 26.56 -18.01
CA THR A 352 11.11 27.34 -17.18
C THR A 352 10.58 28.75 -16.98
N TRP A 353 10.20 29.42 -18.07
CA TRP A 353 9.62 30.76 -17.99
C TRP A 353 8.34 30.80 -17.15
N LEU A 354 7.44 29.85 -17.31
CA LEU A 354 6.21 29.74 -16.50
C LEU A 354 6.56 29.53 -15.01
N SER A 355 7.53 28.66 -14.71
CA SER A 355 7.98 28.43 -13.33
C SER A 355 8.50 29.71 -12.68
N GLU A 356 9.30 30.51 -13.41
CA GLU A 356 9.80 31.81 -12.92
C GLU A 356 8.64 32.80 -12.72
N GLN A 357 7.67 32.85 -13.64
CA GLN A 357 6.52 33.76 -13.48
C GLN A 357 5.66 33.35 -12.27
N TYR A 358 5.36 32.05 -12.09
CA TYR A 358 4.62 31.60 -10.92
C TYR A 358 5.35 31.84 -9.60
N GLN A 359 6.70 31.78 -9.60
CA GLN A 359 7.49 32.11 -8.42
C GLN A 359 7.31 33.59 -8.04
N ILE A 360 7.38 34.50 -9.02
CA ILE A 360 7.14 35.93 -8.84
C ILE A 360 5.71 36.16 -8.30
N ASP A 361 4.72 35.57 -8.94
CA ASP A 361 3.32 35.68 -8.54
C ASP A 361 3.07 35.19 -7.10
N VAL A 362 3.73 34.09 -6.69
CA VAL A 362 3.66 33.57 -5.32
C VAL A 362 4.27 34.56 -4.32
N GLU A 363 5.43 35.17 -4.66
CA GLU A 363 6.08 36.17 -3.83
C GLU A 363 5.24 37.44 -3.68
N GLU A 364 4.59 37.90 -4.75
CA GLU A 364 3.64 39.01 -4.73
C GLU A 364 2.44 38.72 -3.85
N CYS A 365 1.80 37.55 -4.01
CA CYS A 365 0.68 37.14 -3.15
C CYS A 365 1.08 37.05 -1.66
N LEU A 366 2.27 36.53 -1.37
CA LEU A 366 2.78 36.46 0.00
C LEU A 366 3.01 37.85 0.58
N ALA A 367 3.58 38.79 -0.22
CA ALA A 367 3.77 40.16 0.19
C ALA A 367 2.46 40.85 0.50
N GLU A 368 1.44 40.72 -0.36
CA GLU A 368 0.11 41.27 -0.14
C GLU A 368 -0.52 40.70 1.14
N ILE A 369 -0.51 39.38 1.32
CA ILE A 369 -1.05 38.72 2.51
C ILE A 369 -0.34 39.21 3.77
N SER A 370 0.99 39.32 3.75
CA SER A 370 1.80 39.72 4.91
C SER A 370 1.50 41.12 5.40
N THR A 371 1.16 42.04 4.49
CA THR A 371 0.84 43.42 4.80
C THR A 371 -0.59 43.68 5.22
N HIS A 372 -1.46 42.66 5.08
CA HIS A 372 -2.87 42.78 5.42
C HIS A 372 -3.10 42.98 6.93
N GLU A 373 -3.91 43.98 7.31
CA GLU A 373 -4.13 44.37 8.70
C GLU A 373 -4.50 43.20 9.64
N ALA A 374 -5.32 42.28 9.16
CA ALA A 374 -5.73 41.12 9.95
C ALA A 374 -4.54 40.17 10.21
N VAL A 375 -3.60 40.02 9.27
CA VAL A 375 -2.38 39.24 9.44
C VAL A 375 -1.45 39.88 10.44
N LEU A 376 -1.21 41.19 10.30
CA LEU A 376 -0.41 41.95 11.25
C LEU A 376 -0.99 41.94 12.67
N ARG A 377 -2.33 41.92 12.79
CA ARG A 377 -3.01 41.72 14.06
C ARG A 377 -2.85 40.32 14.62
N PHE A 378 -2.94 39.30 13.76
CA PHE A 378 -2.69 37.90 14.14
C PHE A 378 -1.28 37.74 14.70
N GLU A 379 -0.26 38.25 14.02
CA GLU A 379 1.14 38.12 14.43
C GLU A 379 1.41 38.81 15.78
N ARG A 380 0.79 39.97 16.01
CA ARG A 380 0.88 40.66 17.32
C ARG A 380 0.20 39.91 18.45
N VAL A 381 -0.97 39.29 18.18
CA VAL A 381 -1.76 38.59 19.22
C VAL A 381 -1.13 37.26 19.59
N TYR A 382 -0.62 36.53 18.58
CA TYR A 382 -0.08 35.18 18.77
C TYR A 382 1.47 35.15 18.89
N GLU A 383 2.14 36.29 18.79
CA GLU A 383 3.60 36.46 18.86
C GLU A 383 4.37 35.48 17.94
N LYS A 384 3.84 35.25 16.73
CA LYS A 384 4.41 34.36 15.72
C LYS A 384 4.07 34.80 14.30
N SER A 385 4.97 34.49 13.35
CA SER A 385 4.73 34.73 11.92
C SER A 385 3.55 33.92 11.40
N PHE A 386 2.74 34.56 10.56
CA PHE A 386 1.60 33.92 9.92
C PHE A 386 2.05 33.00 8.77
N ASN A 387 1.52 31.78 8.77
CA ASN A 387 1.73 30.83 7.69
C ASN A 387 0.39 30.54 6.98
N PRO A 388 0.20 31.00 5.73
CA PRO A 388 -1.04 30.85 4.97
C PRO A 388 -1.36 29.38 4.60
N ASN A 389 -0.39 28.46 4.76
CA ASN A 389 -0.61 27.03 4.56
C ASN A 389 -1.04 26.31 5.84
N SER A 390 -1.00 26.95 7.00
CA SER A 390 -1.40 26.35 8.27
C SER A 390 -2.92 26.43 8.48
N THR A 391 -3.62 25.30 8.39
CA THR A 391 -5.08 25.24 8.64
C THR A 391 -5.47 25.67 10.06
N ALA A 392 -4.59 25.51 11.04
CA ALA A 392 -4.82 25.97 12.41
C ALA A 392 -4.76 27.51 12.47
N GLN A 393 -3.72 28.11 11.89
CA GLN A 393 -3.57 29.56 11.87
C GLN A 393 -4.66 30.25 11.04
N LEU A 394 -5.12 29.65 9.95
CA LEU A 394 -6.23 30.18 9.18
C LEU A 394 -7.54 30.20 9.98
N ARG A 395 -7.80 29.18 10.80
CA ARG A 395 -8.96 29.20 11.71
C ARG A 395 -8.87 30.34 12.72
N ASP A 396 -7.71 30.51 13.34
CA ASP A 396 -7.47 31.57 14.30
C ASP A 396 -7.60 32.93 13.63
N LEU A 397 -7.04 33.11 12.41
CA LEU A 397 -7.12 34.33 11.64
C LEU A 397 -8.57 34.69 11.30
N PHE A 398 -9.28 33.81 10.60
CA PHE A 398 -10.61 34.15 10.09
C PHE A 398 -11.68 34.13 11.16
N PHE A 399 -11.65 33.21 12.11
CA PHE A 399 -12.73 33.05 13.07
C PHE A 399 -12.48 33.77 14.40
N SER A 400 -11.20 33.94 14.81
CA SER A 400 -10.87 34.64 16.07
C SER A 400 -10.43 36.09 15.87
N ILE A 401 -9.61 36.39 14.86
CA ILE A 401 -9.07 37.74 14.63
C ILE A 401 -10.04 38.60 13.79
N VAL A 402 -10.48 38.05 12.64
CA VAL A 402 -11.42 38.75 11.73
C VAL A 402 -12.84 38.66 12.26
N GLY A 403 -13.20 37.56 12.95
CA GLY A 403 -14.52 37.37 13.57
C GLY A 403 -15.59 36.83 12.60
N LEU A 404 -15.17 36.17 11.51
CA LEU A 404 -16.11 35.55 10.57
C LEU A 404 -16.76 34.30 11.18
N LYS A 405 -18.00 34.00 10.77
CA LYS A 405 -18.70 32.81 11.26
C LYS A 405 -18.27 31.56 10.48
N PRO A 406 -17.82 30.52 11.17
CA PRO A 406 -17.52 29.25 10.52
C PRO A 406 -18.82 28.54 10.09
N SER A 407 -18.78 27.89 8.90
CA SER A 407 -19.96 27.25 8.30
C SER A 407 -19.92 25.71 8.36
N LYS A 408 -18.74 25.08 8.44
CA LYS A 408 -18.58 23.63 8.30
C LYS A 408 -17.52 23.10 9.27
N LYS A 409 -17.74 21.89 9.81
CA LYS A 409 -16.73 21.17 10.60
C LYS A 409 -16.11 20.05 9.80
N THR A 410 -14.86 19.73 10.11
CA THR A 410 -14.17 18.52 9.66
C THR A 410 -14.64 17.30 10.44
N ASP A 411 -14.33 16.09 9.97
CA ASP A 411 -14.66 14.83 10.66
C ASP A 411 -14.05 14.76 12.08
N SER A 412 -12.95 15.47 12.31
CA SER A 412 -12.33 15.60 13.64
C SER A 412 -12.99 16.63 14.55
N GLY A 413 -14.07 17.29 14.11
CA GLY A 413 -14.82 18.28 14.86
C GLY A 413 -14.24 19.70 14.84
N ALA A 414 -13.11 19.95 14.21
CA ALA A 414 -12.54 21.28 14.04
C ALA A 414 -13.29 22.06 12.93
N TRP A 415 -13.27 23.40 12.99
CA TRP A 415 -13.84 24.22 11.92
C TRP A 415 -13.04 24.05 10.63
N SER A 416 -13.71 23.83 9.50
CA SER A 416 -13.06 23.69 8.19
C SER A 416 -12.60 25.06 7.67
N VAL A 417 -11.47 25.03 6.93
CA VAL A 417 -10.93 26.11 6.11
C VAL A 417 -10.54 25.55 4.74
N ASP A 418 -11.36 24.61 4.23
CA ASP A 418 -11.23 24.07 2.87
C ASP A 418 -11.58 25.15 1.81
N LYS A 419 -11.33 24.79 0.53
CA LYS A 419 -11.54 25.74 -0.60
C LYS A 419 -12.98 26.29 -0.60
N GLU A 420 -13.97 25.41 -0.42
CA GLU A 420 -15.38 25.75 -0.43
C GLU A 420 -15.76 26.73 0.71
N VAL A 421 -15.29 26.42 1.94
CA VAL A 421 -15.53 27.30 3.11
C VAL A 421 -14.87 28.65 2.89
N MET A 422 -13.61 28.69 2.44
CA MET A 422 -12.90 29.94 2.23
C MET A 422 -13.52 30.81 1.13
N GLN A 423 -14.01 30.21 0.04
CA GLN A 423 -14.77 30.93 -0.99
C GLN A 423 -16.05 31.59 -0.44
N ASN A 424 -16.74 30.89 0.44
CA ASN A 424 -18.00 31.39 1.06
C ASN A 424 -17.79 32.43 2.17
N LEU A 425 -16.54 32.68 2.59
CA LEU A 425 -16.24 33.75 3.56
C LEU A 425 -16.45 35.14 2.97
N ASN A 426 -16.44 35.31 1.66
CA ASN A 426 -16.55 36.58 0.94
C ASN A 426 -15.64 37.66 1.54
N HIS A 427 -14.36 37.32 1.72
CA HIS A 427 -13.38 38.19 2.35
C HIS A 427 -12.13 38.30 1.48
N PRO A 428 -11.61 39.51 1.17
CA PRO A 428 -10.47 39.70 0.26
C PRO A 428 -9.23 38.87 0.63
N LEU A 429 -8.92 38.78 1.92
CA LEU A 429 -7.81 37.98 2.40
C LEU A 429 -8.01 36.46 2.16
N ALA A 430 -9.25 35.97 2.17
CA ALA A 430 -9.53 34.57 1.85
C ALA A 430 -9.33 34.30 0.35
N GLU A 431 -9.67 35.25 -0.51
CA GLU A 431 -9.45 35.20 -1.95
C GLU A 431 -7.94 35.22 -2.25
N ALA A 432 -7.17 36.12 -1.64
CA ALA A 432 -5.72 36.19 -1.79
C ALA A 432 -5.02 34.89 -1.34
N ILE A 433 -5.45 34.28 -0.24
CA ILE A 433 -4.90 33.01 0.23
C ILE A 433 -5.28 31.84 -0.71
N LEU A 434 -6.48 31.86 -1.28
CA LEU A 434 -6.89 30.85 -2.28
C LEU A 434 -6.07 30.98 -3.57
N GLU A 435 -5.83 32.20 -4.02
CA GLU A 435 -4.98 32.50 -5.17
C GLU A 435 -3.54 32.02 -4.94
N LEU A 436 -2.95 32.36 -3.78
CA LEU A 436 -1.63 31.85 -3.38
C LEU A 436 -1.57 30.32 -3.44
N ARG A 437 -2.59 29.64 -2.91
CA ARG A 437 -2.65 28.18 -2.92
C ARG A 437 -2.79 27.58 -4.30
N GLU A 438 -3.45 28.26 -5.22
CA GLU A 438 -3.60 27.85 -6.60
C GLU A 438 -2.28 28.00 -7.34
N LYS A 439 -1.64 29.18 -7.27
CA LYS A 439 -0.35 29.47 -7.89
C LYS A 439 0.78 28.59 -7.35
N SER A 440 0.77 28.30 -6.04
CA SER A 440 1.79 27.42 -5.41
C SER A 440 1.67 25.93 -5.81
N LYS A 441 0.64 25.52 -6.53
CA LYS A 441 0.45 24.13 -7.03
C LYS A 441 0.86 23.96 -8.49
N MET A 442 0.99 25.04 -9.20
CA MET A 442 1.46 25.08 -10.59
C MET A 442 2.98 24.90 -10.65
#